data_2ca50ecca4e0e28489e0e0eb7dd8cdd3
#
_entry.id   2ca50ecca4e0e28489e0e0eb7dd8cdd3
#
_cell.length_a   1.000
_cell.length_b   1.000
_cell.length_c   1.000
_cell.angle_alpha   90.00
_cell.angle_beta   90.00
_cell.angle_gamma   90.00
#
_symmetry.space_group_name_H-M   'P 1'
#
loop_
_entity.id
_entity.type
_entity.pdbx_description
1 polymer ?
#
loop_
_entity_poly.entity_id
_entity_poly.type
_entity_poly.pdbx_seq_one_letter_code
_entity_poly.pdbx_strand_id
1 'polypeptide(L)'
;VAEGLPMTISAQTDPHQHPHSSANPPPIAPELAALDKKLGKLVVNRFTYRLLRLLGRFVRPPFDPAGVSLEYDHSGGERIAIITPETRRGDGALILFHGGGFVFGRPEDIFPKAAMFAKALGVPVICPAYRLAPQAPFPAALNDGHAAWHRVLARAEALGIDPAKIVIGGYSAGGGLAANLVHRLHDEGGPQPAAQLLIYPMLDDRTAQRRDLDTPRHSIWSNANNRFAWPAYLGGKRDAQALPYAAAARRADLSGLPPAWVGVGSCDLFLDEVRDYAARLAEAGVAVSYEEVAGGIHAFDMDANPLASAFTALQVDFTRYHVA
;
A
#
# COMPACT_ATOMS: atom_id res chain seq x y z
N VAL A 1 1.62 -34.44 -10.73
CA VAL A 1 1.31 -34.50 -9.31
C VAL A 1 2.46 -33.76 -8.64
N ALA A 2 2.31 -32.44 -8.42
CA ALA A 2 3.24 -31.63 -7.64
C ALA A 2 2.64 -31.55 -6.24
N GLU A 3 3.25 -32.25 -5.30
CA GLU A 3 2.96 -32.11 -3.88
C GLU A 3 3.33 -30.71 -3.43
N GLY A 4 2.30 -29.93 -3.03
CA GLY A 4 2.49 -28.63 -2.39
C GLY A 4 3.23 -28.81 -1.07
N LEU A 5 4.42 -28.23 -0.97
CA LEU A 5 5.09 -28.02 0.29
C LEU A 5 4.20 -27.18 1.19
N PRO A 6 3.90 -27.62 2.42
CA PRO A 6 3.19 -26.76 3.37
C PRO A 6 4.09 -25.55 3.67
N MET A 7 3.59 -24.35 3.38
CA MET A 7 4.24 -23.11 3.86
C MET A 7 4.34 -23.19 5.38
N THR A 8 5.56 -23.32 5.87
CA THR A 8 5.86 -23.21 7.30
C THR A 8 5.67 -21.75 7.67
N ILE A 9 4.55 -21.47 8.33
CA ILE A 9 4.19 -20.19 8.90
C ILE A 9 5.21 -19.88 9.98
N SER A 10 6.15 -19.00 9.68
CA SER A 10 7.00 -18.34 10.68
C SER A 10 6.07 -17.54 11.60
N ALA A 11 6.11 -17.81 12.92
CA ALA A 11 5.40 -17.18 14.02
C ALA A 11 4.29 -16.18 13.62
N GLN A 12 3.23 -16.68 13.01
CA GLN A 12 2.05 -15.91 12.68
C GLN A 12 1.33 -15.59 13.99
N THR A 13 1.26 -14.32 14.29
CA THR A 13 0.29 -13.83 15.28
C THR A 13 -1.10 -14.05 14.66
N ASP A 14 -1.87 -14.96 15.24
CA ASP A 14 -3.27 -15.18 14.89
C ASP A 14 -4.01 -13.83 15.07
N PRO A 15 -4.60 -13.24 14.03
CA PRO A 15 -5.30 -11.96 14.12
C PRO A 15 -6.45 -11.99 15.14
N HIS A 16 -6.96 -13.18 15.52
CA HIS A 16 -8.02 -13.34 16.51
C HIS A 16 -7.51 -13.36 17.97
N GLN A 17 -6.20 -13.48 18.23
CA GLN A 17 -5.66 -13.62 19.59
C GLN A 17 -5.36 -12.30 20.31
N HIS A 18 -5.58 -11.15 19.69
CA HIS A 18 -5.29 -9.87 20.33
C HIS A 18 -6.57 -9.14 20.74
N PRO A 19 -6.82 -8.97 22.06
CA PRO A 19 -7.91 -8.11 22.52
C PRO A 19 -7.68 -6.68 22.05
N HIS A 20 -8.76 -6.05 21.60
CA HIS A 20 -8.77 -4.62 21.28
C HIS A 20 -8.12 -3.80 22.39
N SER A 21 -7.08 -3.03 22.04
CA SER A 21 -6.37 -2.09 22.91
C SER A 21 -5.77 -2.72 24.17
N SER A 22 -4.50 -3.12 24.11
CA SER A 22 -3.71 -3.19 25.33
C SER A 22 -3.59 -1.78 25.91
N ALA A 23 -3.85 -1.62 27.22
CA ALA A 23 -3.73 -0.34 27.93
C ALA A 23 -2.32 0.29 27.83
N ASN A 24 -1.33 -0.45 27.34
CA ASN A 24 0.02 -0.01 27.02
C ASN A 24 0.45 -0.59 25.67
N PRO A 25 0.35 0.17 24.56
CA PRO A 25 0.94 -0.23 23.30
C PRO A 25 2.46 -0.41 23.46
N PRO A 26 3.09 -1.33 22.72
CA PRO A 26 4.51 -1.58 22.80
C PRO A 26 5.33 -0.31 22.54
N PRO A 27 6.54 -0.17 23.12
CA PRO A 27 7.41 0.95 22.79
C PRO A 27 7.83 0.91 21.32
N ILE A 28 8.14 2.07 20.75
CA ILE A 28 8.78 2.17 19.45
C ILE A 28 10.12 1.41 19.50
N ALA A 29 10.39 0.61 18.48
CA ALA A 29 11.62 -0.15 18.39
C ALA A 29 12.85 0.78 18.43
N PRO A 30 13.88 0.47 19.21
CA PRO A 30 15.07 1.32 19.34
C PRO A 30 15.72 1.69 18.00
N GLU A 31 15.70 0.79 17.04
CA GLU A 31 16.24 0.97 15.69
C GLU A 31 15.52 2.09 14.92
N LEU A 32 14.28 2.40 15.30
CA LEU A 32 13.45 3.43 14.67
C LEU A 32 13.52 4.79 15.37
N ALA A 33 14.24 4.92 16.50
CA ALA A 33 14.29 6.15 17.29
C ALA A 33 14.81 7.35 16.48
N ALA A 34 15.77 7.14 15.58
CA ALA A 34 16.30 8.19 14.71
C ALA A 34 15.27 8.62 13.67
N LEU A 35 14.57 7.68 13.06
CA LEU A 35 13.50 7.93 12.08
C LEU A 35 12.32 8.66 12.74
N ASP A 36 11.89 8.20 13.90
CA ASP A 36 10.84 8.82 14.70
C ASP A 36 11.16 10.28 15.02
N LYS A 37 12.39 10.55 15.50
CA LYS A 37 12.85 11.92 15.77
C LYS A 37 12.88 12.80 14.53
N LYS A 38 13.27 12.25 13.37
CA LYS A 38 13.42 12.97 12.10
C LYS A 38 12.06 13.30 11.47
N LEU A 39 11.12 12.34 11.46
CA LEU A 39 9.87 12.42 10.69
C LEU A 39 8.61 12.46 11.57
N GLY A 40 8.72 12.23 12.87
CA GLY A 40 7.60 12.07 13.79
C GLY A 40 6.65 13.27 13.89
N LYS A 41 7.03 14.43 13.35
CA LYS A 41 6.24 15.67 13.42
C LYS A 41 5.71 16.11 12.04
N LEU A 42 5.50 15.19 11.11
CA LEU A 42 4.86 15.53 9.84
C LEU A 42 3.44 16.07 10.11
N VAL A 43 3.18 17.31 9.72
CA VAL A 43 1.88 17.96 9.85
C VAL A 43 1.26 18.13 8.47
N VAL A 44 0.13 17.46 8.27
CA VAL A 44 -0.65 17.53 7.03
C VAL A 44 -2.00 18.18 7.33
N ASN A 45 -2.23 19.36 6.77
CA ASN A 45 -3.46 20.11 6.94
C ASN A 45 -3.74 20.99 5.70
N ARG A 46 -4.82 21.80 5.73
CA ARG A 46 -5.25 22.65 4.62
C ARG A 46 -4.19 23.66 4.11
N PHE A 47 -3.14 23.93 4.90
CA PHE A 47 -2.07 24.85 4.53
C PHE A 47 -0.81 24.08 4.08
N THR A 48 -0.41 23.07 4.85
CA THR A 48 0.87 22.38 4.65
C THR A 48 0.86 21.41 3.48
N TYR A 49 -0.27 20.80 3.12
CA TYR A 49 -0.31 19.81 2.02
C TYR A 49 0.18 20.40 0.68
N ARG A 50 -0.12 21.69 0.40
CA ARG A 50 0.36 22.37 -0.81
C ARG A 50 1.87 22.54 -0.80
N LEU A 51 2.41 22.91 0.37
CA LEU A 51 3.85 23.03 0.55
C LEU A 51 4.54 21.66 0.40
N LEU A 52 3.98 20.61 0.99
CA LEU A 52 4.50 19.25 0.84
C LEU A 52 4.53 18.81 -0.63
N ARG A 53 3.48 19.09 -1.39
CA ARG A 53 3.46 18.82 -2.84
C ARG A 53 4.51 19.65 -3.60
N LEU A 54 4.67 20.92 -3.24
CA LEU A 54 5.65 21.79 -3.89
C LEU A 54 7.07 21.30 -3.58
N LEU A 55 7.39 21.06 -2.31
CA LEU A 55 8.71 20.59 -1.89
C LEU A 55 9.00 19.19 -2.47
N GLY A 56 8.01 18.31 -2.50
CA GLY A 56 8.15 16.99 -3.10
C GLY A 56 8.60 17.01 -4.57
N ARG A 57 8.31 18.09 -5.32
CA ARG A 57 8.80 18.24 -6.71
C ARG A 57 10.32 18.41 -6.80
N PHE A 58 10.94 18.94 -5.76
CA PHE A 58 12.38 19.21 -5.72
C PHE A 58 13.15 18.13 -4.95
N VAL A 59 12.50 17.41 -4.04
CA VAL A 59 13.10 16.30 -3.32
C VAL A 59 12.98 15.04 -4.22
N ARG A 60 14.11 14.50 -4.62
CA ARG A 60 14.17 13.21 -5.33
C ARG A 60 14.73 12.17 -4.37
N PRO A 61 13.96 11.13 -4.04
CA PRO A 61 14.53 9.99 -3.32
C PRO A 61 15.75 9.44 -4.07
N PRO A 62 16.76 8.94 -3.38
CA PRO A 62 17.93 8.35 -4.02
C PRO A 62 17.50 7.12 -4.82
N PHE A 63 17.39 7.28 -6.13
CA PHE A 63 17.07 6.22 -7.08
C PHE A 63 18.36 5.76 -7.75
N ASP A 64 18.75 4.51 -7.51
CA ASP A 64 19.85 3.87 -8.20
C ASP A 64 19.32 3.12 -9.43
N PRO A 65 19.63 3.60 -10.65
CA PRO A 65 19.19 2.95 -11.88
C PRO A 65 19.98 1.69 -12.23
N ALA A 66 21.06 1.37 -11.52
CA ALA A 66 21.85 0.18 -11.82
C ALA A 66 20.99 -1.09 -11.78
N GLY A 67 21.01 -1.88 -12.86
CA GLY A 67 20.26 -3.14 -12.98
C GLY A 67 18.77 -2.98 -13.28
N VAL A 68 18.30 -1.75 -13.60
CA VAL A 68 16.92 -1.49 -14.03
C VAL A 68 16.88 -0.42 -15.13
N SER A 69 15.87 -0.48 -15.99
CA SER A 69 15.49 0.62 -16.87
C SER A 69 14.23 1.31 -16.34
N LEU A 70 14.07 2.60 -16.63
CA LEU A 70 12.90 3.39 -16.30
C LEU A 70 12.32 4.00 -17.56
N GLU A 71 11.08 3.70 -17.85
CA GLU A 71 10.31 4.35 -18.91
C GLU A 71 9.02 4.97 -18.35
N TYR A 72 8.46 5.91 -19.11
CA TYR A 72 7.17 6.53 -18.79
C TYR A 72 6.17 6.30 -19.91
N ASP A 73 5.01 5.80 -19.54
CA ASP A 73 3.86 5.73 -20.43
C ASP A 73 2.94 6.94 -20.20
N HIS A 74 2.74 7.72 -21.24
CA HIS A 74 1.86 8.90 -21.32
C HIS A 74 0.68 8.68 -22.28
N SER A 75 0.39 7.44 -22.69
CA SER A 75 -0.58 7.13 -23.75
C SER A 75 -2.02 7.44 -23.39
N GLY A 76 -2.34 7.74 -22.12
CA GLY A 76 -3.69 8.12 -21.71
C GLY A 76 -3.80 8.29 -20.19
N GLY A 77 -4.55 9.32 -19.75
CA GLY A 77 -4.76 9.61 -18.33
C GLY A 77 -3.48 10.04 -17.60
N GLU A 78 -3.39 9.67 -16.33
CA GLU A 78 -2.21 9.94 -15.52
C GLU A 78 -1.01 9.09 -16.02
N ARG A 79 0.19 9.64 -15.88
CA ARG A 79 1.41 8.93 -16.32
C ARG A 79 1.66 7.67 -15.48
N ILE A 80 2.28 6.69 -16.13
CA ILE A 80 2.72 5.46 -15.47
C ILE A 80 4.24 5.37 -15.63
N ALA A 81 4.97 5.20 -14.54
CA ALA A 81 6.38 4.83 -14.58
C ALA A 81 6.51 3.31 -14.56
N ILE A 82 7.34 2.77 -15.44
CA ILE A 82 7.61 1.34 -15.56
C ILE A 82 9.09 1.11 -15.29
N ILE A 83 9.40 0.39 -14.22
CA ILE A 83 10.75 0.03 -13.82
C ILE A 83 10.95 -1.43 -14.16
N THR A 84 11.76 -1.69 -15.18
CA THR A 84 12.01 -3.03 -15.72
C THR A 84 13.41 -3.50 -15.31
N PRO A 85 13.56 -4.69 -14.71
CA PRO A 85 14.88 -5.24 -14.39
C PRO A 85 15.64 -5.63 -15.66
N GLU A 86 16.95 -5.41 -15.69
CA GLU A 86 17.82 -5.86 -16.78
C GLU A 86 17.78 -7.39 -16.94
N THR A 87 17.67 -8.11 -15.83
CA THR A 87 17.56 -9.57 -15.81
C THR A 87 16.14 -9.97 -15.43
N ARG A 88 15.35 -10.36 -16.42
CA ARG A 88 14.02 -10.94 -16.18
C ARG A 88 14.12 -12.40 -15.76
N ARG A 89 13.25 -12.77 -14.78
CA ARG A 89 13.16 -14.14 -14.25
C ARG A 89 11.72 -14.65 -14.16
N GLY A 90 10.75 -13.81 -14.54
CA GLY A 90 9.33 -14.14 -14.56
C GLY A 90 8.60 -13.32 -15.61
N ASP A 91 7.35 -13.70 -15.84
CA ASP A 91 6.44 -13.07 -16.79
C ASP A 91 5.28 -12.31 -16.11
N GLY A 92 5.27 -12.23 -14.77
CA GLY A 92 4.33 -11.40 -14.04
C GLY A 92 4.73 -9.93 -13.95
N ALA A 93 4.00 -9.16 -13.12
CA ALA A 93 4.29 -7.76 -12.81
C ALA A 93 3.76 -7.37 -11.42
N LEU A 94 4.32 -6.29 -10.87
CA LEU A 94 3.80 -5.64 -9.67
C LEU A 94 3.33 -4.23 -10.02
N ILE A 95 2.04 -3.92 -9.86
CA ILE A 95 1.53 -2.55 -9.87
C ILE A 95 1.62 -2.03 -8.44
N LEU A 96 2.34 -0.92 -8.24
CA LEU A 96 2.65 -0.40 -6.90
C LEU A 96 2.27 1.06 -6.76
N PHE A 97 1.31 1.36 -5.86
CA PHE A 97 0.83 2.71 -5.60
C PHE A 97 1.58 3.37 -4.45
N HIS A 98 1.93 4.66 -4.63
CA HIS A 98 2.59 5.46 -3.59
C HIS A 98 1.64 5.86 -2.46
N GLY A 99 2.21 6.19 -1.29
CA GLY A 99 1.49 6.73 -0.13
C GLY A 99 1.24 8.23 -0.22
N GLY A 100 0.88 8.82 0.94
CA GLY A 100 0.68 10.26 1.10
C GLY A 100 -0.75 10.68 1.41
N GLY A 101 -1.55 9.81 2.06
CA GLY A 101 -2.90 10.11 2.56
C GLY A 101 -3.88 10.59 1.49
N PHE A 102 -3.68 10.23 0.22
CA PHE A 102 -4.41 10.73 -0.96
C PHE A 102 -4.26 12.24 -1.21
N VAL A 103 -3.46 12.96 -0.42
CA VAL A 103 -3.36 14.43 -0.49
C VAL A 103 -1.99 14.93 -0.92
N PHE A 104 -0.95 14.11 -0.91
CA PHE A 104 0.37 14.38 -1.47
C PHE A 104 1.03 13.07 -1.92
N GLY A 105 2.29 13.15 -2.34
CA GLY A 105 3.03 12.00 -2.88
C GLY A 105 2.99 11.93 -4.41
N ARG A 106 3.83 11.07 -4.95
CA ARG A 106 4.01 10.83 -6.39
C ARG A 106 4.74 9.50 -6.60
N PRO A 107 4.70 8.92 -7.82
CA PRO A 107 5.37 7.65 -8.10
C PRO A 107 6.86 7.65 -7.76
N GLU A 108 7.56 8.78 -7.96
CA GLU A 108 9.00 8.89 -7.70
C GLU A 108 9.37 8.64 -6.24
N ASP A 109 8.45 8.87 -5.31
CA ASP A 109 8.69 8.69 -3.87
C ASP A 109 8.90 7.21 -3.50
N ILE A 110 8.42 6.28 -4.35
CA ILE A 110 8.58 4.85 -4.16
C ILE A 110 9.56 4.18 -5.16
N PHE A 111 10.24 4.94 -6.02
CA PHE A 111 11.18 4.37 -7.00
C PHE A 111 12.30 3.53 -6.38
N PRO A 112 12.91 3.90 -5.23
CA PRO A 112 13.90 3.03 -4.58
C PRO A 112 13.33 1.65 -4.24
N LYS A 113 12.12 1.60 -3.71
CA LYS A 113 11.42 0.35 -3.39
C LYS A 113 11.01 -0.41 -4.65
N ALA A 114 10.49 0.30 -5.65
CA ALA A 114 10.12 -0.31 -6.94
C ALA A 114 11.31 -0.93 -7.65
N ALA A 115 12.47 -0.26 -7.68
CA ALA A 115 13.70 -0.81 -8.24
C ALA A 115 14.20 -2.03 -7.45
N MET A 116 14.12 -1.98 -6.12
CA MET A 116 14.45 -3.12 -5.28
C MET A 116 13.54 -4.33 -5.59
N PHE A 117 12.21 -4.12 -5.68
CA PHE A 117 11.27 -5.17 -6.07
C PHE A 117 11.57 -5.70 -7.47
N ALA A 118 11.78 -4.82 -8.46
CA ALA A 118 12.08 -5.23 -9.82
C ALA A 118 13.32 -6.14 -9.88
N LYS A 119 14.41 -5.76 -9.22
CA LYS A 119 15.65 -6.55 -9.13
C LYS A 119 15.43 -7.89 -8.41
N ALA A 120 14.73 -7.86 -7.26
CA ALA A 120 14.52 -9.05 -6.43
C ALA A 120 13.57 -10.06 -7.09
N LEU A 121 12.51 -9.58 -7.74
CA LEU A 121 11.51 -10.42 -8.38
C LEU A 121 11.91 -10.84 -9.81
N GLY A 122 12.66 -10.01 -10.53
CA GLY A 122 12.95 -10.21 -11.93
C GLY A 122 11.78 -9.92 -12.87
N VAL A 123 10.83 -9.08 -12.44
CA VAL A 123 9.66 -8.67 -13.23
C VAL A 123 9.49 -7.14 -13.22
N PRO A 124 8.77 -6.54 -14.16
CA PRO A 124 8.48 -5.12 -14.16
C PRO A 124 7.70 -4.68 -12.91
N VAL A 125 8.07 -3.53 -12.35
CA VAL A 125 7.27 -2.82 -11.34
C VAL A 125 6.72 -1.56 -11.94
N ILE A 126 5.41 -1.42 -11.87
CA ILE A 126 4.62 -0.40 -12.55
C ILE A 126 4.10 0.55 -11.48
N CYS A 127 4.47 1.82 -11.55
CA CYS A 127 4.15 2.85 -10.57
C CYS A 127 3.23 3.92 -11.19
N PRO A 128 1.91 3.76 -11.12
CA PRO A 128 0.98 4.74 -11.65
C PRO A 128 0.98 6.02 -10.79
N ALA A 129 0.92 7.17 -11.44
CA ALA A 129 0.44 8.37 -10.80
C ALA A 129 -1.07 8.30 -10.65
N TYR A 130 -1.60 9.01 -9.66
CA TYR A 130 -3.04 9.22 -9.49
C TYR A 130 -3.32 10.62 -8.99
N ARG A 131 -4.47 11.17 -9.35
CA ARG A 131 -4.89 12.51 -8.96
C ARG A 131 -5.17 12.58 -7.47
N LEU A 132 -4.75 13.69 -6.88
CA LEU A 132 -4.74 13.89 -5.44
C LEU A 132 -5.83 14.85 -4.97
N ALA A 133 -6.47 14.50 -3.87
CA ALA A 133 -7.40 15.36 -3.15
C ALA A 133 -6.66 16.51 -2.43
N PRO A 134 -7.31 17.64 -2.15
CA PRO A 134 -8.71 17.93 -2.38
C PRO A 134 -9.06 18.39 -3.81
N GLN A 135 -8.10 18.63 -4.71
CA GLN A 135 -8.38 19.11 -6.08
C GLN A 135 -9.11 18.07 -6.91
N ALA A 136 -8.80 16.80 -6.71
CA ALA A 136 -9.47 15.68 -7.35
C ALA A 136 -9.88 14.65 -6.26
N PRO A 137 -11.03 14.87 -5.61
CA PRO A 137 -11.50 13.96 -4.58
C PRO A 137 -11.94 12.61 -5.18
N PHE A 138 -12.33 11.67 -4.31
CA PHE A 138 -12.94 10.41 -4.73
C PHE A 138 -14.10 10.67 -5.72
N PRO A 139 -14.18 9.91 -6.82
CA PRO A 139 -13.43 8.69 -7.14
C PRO A 139 -12.18 8.89 -8.03
N ALA A 140 -11.59 10.08 -8.10
CA ALA A 140 -10.54 10.39 -9.07
C ALA A 140 -9.35 9.43 -9.00
N ALA A 141 -8.76 9.24 -7.82
CA ALA A 141 -7.61 8.33 -7.63
C ALA A 141 -7.97 6.87 -7.99
N LEU A 142 -9.17 6.41 -7.61
CA LEU A 142 -9.65 5.08 -7.96
C LEU A 142 -9.82 4.90 -9.48
N ASN A 143 -10.38 5.90 -10.16
CA ASN A 143 -10.51 5.87 -11.61
C ASN A 143 -9.16 5.87 -12.33
N ASP A 144 -8.18 6.59 -11.80
CA ASP A 144 -6.83 6.60 -12.34
C ASP A 144 -6.13 5.24 -12.15
N GLY A 145 -6.27 4.63 -10.96
CA GLY A 145 -5.79 3.26 -10.70
C GLY A 145 -6.45 2.22 -11.61
N HIS A 146 -7.76 2.33 -11.80
CA HIS A 146 -8.52 1.47 -12.70
C HIS A 146 -8.08 1.64 -14.17
N ALA A 147 -7.91 2.88 -14.62
CA ALA A 147 -7.38 3.15 -15.95
C ALA A 147 -5.94 2.60 -16.13
N ALA A 148 -5.10 2.72 -15.10
CA ALA A 148 -3.76 2.16 -15.13
C ALA A 148 -3.78 0.63 -15.25
N TRP A 149 -4.65 -0.08 -14.52
CA TRP A 149 -4.85 -1.52 -14.65
C TRP A 149 -5.16 -1.91 -16.10
N HIS A 150 -6.16 -1.30 -16.72
CA HIS A 150 -6.55 -1.61 -18.10
C HIS A 150 -5.45 -1.27 -19.13
N ARG A 151 -4.69 -0.19 -18.90
CA ARG A 151 -3.53 0.15 -19.76
C ARG A 151 -2.43 -0.88 -19.64
N VAL A 152 -2.16 -1.41 -18.45
CA VAL A 152 -1.19 -2.50 -18.25
C VAL A 152 -1.65 -3.75 -18.98
N LEU A 153 -2.91 -4.14 -18.85
CA LEU A 153 -3.48 -5.29 -19.57
C LEU A 153 -3.36 -5.12 -21.09
N ALA A 154 -3.69 -3.95 -21.62
CA ALA A 154 -3.60 -3.66 -23.06
C ALA A 154 -2.17 -3.70 -23.60
N ARG A 155 -1.16 -3.50 -22.75
CA ARG A 155 0.26 -3.54 -23.08
C ARG A 155 0.96 -4.82 -22.63
N ALA A 156 0.24 -5.78 -22.05
CA ALA A 156 0.82 -6.95 -21.40
C ALA A 156 1.73 -7.73 -22.36
N GLU A 157 1.30 -7.99 -23.59
CA GLU A 157 2.12 -8.66 -24.61
C GLU A 157 3.41 -7.87 -24.92
N ALA A 158 3.30 -6.57 -25.18
CA ALA A 158 4.46 -5.72 -25.49
C ALA A 158 5.44 -5.61 -24.32
N LEU A 159 4.94 -5.71 -23.08
CA LEU A 159 5.74 -5.71 -21.86
C LEU A 159 6.22 -7.11 -21.47
N GLY A 160 5.82 -8.17 -22.20
CA GLY A 160 6.10 -9.56 -21.86
C GLY A 160 5.52 -9.96 -20.51
N ILE A 161 4.30 -9.53 -20.20
CA ILE A 161 3.60 -9.77 -18.92
C ILE A 161 2.44 -10.75 -19.17
N ASP A 162 2.34 -11.78 -18.33
CA ASP A 162 1.13 -12.58 -18.23
C ASP A 162 0.09 -11.83 -17.37
N PRO A 163 -1.07 -11.45 -17.91
CA PRO A 163 -2.13 -10.76 -17.17
C PRO A 163 -2.60 -11.52 -15.91
N ALA A 164 -2.50 -12.85 -15.89
CA ALA A 164 -2.90 -13.66 -14.76
C ALA A 164 -1.90 -13.61 -13.57
N LYS A 165 -0.71 -13.03 -13.79
CA LYS A 165 0.39 -12.94 -12.82
C LYS A 165 0.69 -11.49 -12.40
N ILE A 166 -0.31 -10.64 -12.38
CA ILE A 166 -0.14 -9.25 -11.95
C ILE A 166 -0.59 -9.12 -10.49
N VAL A 167 0.32 -8.68 -9.64
CA VAL A 167 0.03 -8.31 -8.24
C VAL A 167 -0.27 -6.81 -8.18
N ILE A 168 -1.30 -6.41 -7.44
CA ILE A 168 -1.59 -5.00 -7.14
C ILE A 168 -1.22 -4.73 -5.69
N GLY A 169 -0.43 -3.69 -5.47
CA GLY A 169 -0.02 -3.32 -4.12
C GLY A 169 0.18 -1.83 -3.92
N GLY A 170 0.49 -1.44 -2.69
CA GLY A 170 0.76 -0.06 -2.36
C GLY A 170 1.08 0.19 -0.90
N TYR A 171 1.59 1.38 -0.65
CA TYR A 171 2.02 1.88 0.64
C TYR A 171 0.98 2.85 1.22
N SER A 172 0.54 2.67 2.46
CA SER A 172 -0.32 3.62 3.17
C SER A 172 -1.62 3.91 2.39
N ALA A 173 -1.88 5.15 1.99
CA ALA A 173 -3.00 5.50 1.11
C ALA A 173 -2.97 4.75 -0.24
N GLY A 174 -1.77 4.46 -0.77
CA GLY A 174 -1.62 3.60 -1.96
C GLY A 174 -2.03 2.16 -1.70
N GLY A 175 -1.80 1.64 -0.48
CA GLY A 175 -2.32 0.34 -0.04
C GLY A 175 -3.86 0.33 0.05
N GLY A 176 -4.44 1.41 0.58
CA GLY A 176 -5.89 1.61 0.56
C GLY A 176 -6.45 1.70 -0.86
N LEU A 177 -5.75 2.42 -1.76
CA LEU A 177 -6.13 2.49 -3.18
C LEU A 177 -6.06 1.12 -3.86
N ALA A 178 -5.01 0.34 -3.57
CA ALA A 178 -4.86 -1.02 -4.08
C ALA A 178 -6.03 -1.92 -3.66
N ALA A 179 -6.39 -1.94 -2.37
CA ALA A 179 -7.52 -2.70 -1.86
C ALA A 179 -8.85 -2.24 -2.49
N ASN A 180 -9.08 -0.93 -2.58
CA ASN A 180 -10.29 -0.36 -3.21
C ASN A 180 -10.39 -0.74 -4.70
N LEU A 181 -9.26 -0.72 -5.43
CA LEU A 181 -9.19 -1.14 -6.82
C LEU A 181 -9.49 -2.63 -6.98
N VAL A 182 -8.91 -3.48 -6.13
CA VAL A 182 -9.18 -4.92 -6.12
C VAL A 182 -10.66 -5.21 -5.90
N HIS A 183 -11.32 -4.52 -4.97
CA HIS A 183 -12.77 -4.64 -4.75
C HIS A 183 -13.58 -4.28 -6.01
N ARG A 184 -13.21 -3.20 -6.66
CA ARG A 184 -13.89 -2.74 -7.87
C ARG A 184 -13.72 -3.73 -9.02
N LEU A 185 -12.51 -4.21 -9.25
CA LEU A 185 -12.21 -5.20 -10.29
C LEU A 185 -12.94 -6.53 -10.03
N HIS A 186 -13.05 -6.93 -8.76
CA HIS A 186 -13.80 -8.12 -8.38
C HIS A 186 -15.29 -7.99 -8.76
N ASP A 187 -15.90 -6.86 -8.43
CA ASP A 187 -17.35 -6.64 -8.69
C ASP A 187 -17.65 -6.43 -10.18
N GLU A 188 -16.72 -5.85 -10.94
CA GLU A 188 -16.84 -5.69 -12.40
C GLU A 188 -16.68 -7.02 -13.16
N GLY A 189 -16.03 -8.01 -12.54
CA GLY A 189 -15.65 -9.25 -13.22
C GLY A 189 -14.51 -9.05 -14.25
N GLY A 190 -14.19 -10.09 -15.02
CA GLY A 190 -13.08 -10.05 -15.98
C GLY A 190 -11.72 -10.40 -15.36
N PRO A 191 -10.59 -9.93 -15.93
CA PRO A 191 -9.27 -10.25 -15.41
C PRO A 191 -9.08 -9.74 -13.98
N GLN A 192 -8.63 -10.64 -13.10
CA GLN A 192 -8.40 -10.35 -11.69
C GLN A 192 -6.90 -10.29 -11.40
N PRO A 193 -6.44 -9.48 -10.42
CA PRO A 193 -5.06 -9.55 -9.96
C PRO A 193 -4.78 -10.90 -9.29
N ALA A 194 -3.54 -11.40 -9.46
CA ALA A 194 -3.09 -12.64 -8.85
C ALA A 194 -3.06 -12.57 -7.31
N ALA A 195 -2.77 -11.39 -6.76
CA ALA A 195 -2.73 -11.12 -5.33
C ALA A 195 -2.77 -9.61 -5.03
N GLN A 196 -2.95 -9.26 -3.75
CA GLN A 196 -2.86 -7.90 -3.25
C GLN A 196 -1.74 -7.77 -2.19
N LEU A 197 -0.89 -6.74 -2.33
CA LEU A 197 0.23 -6.43 -1.43
C LEU A 197 -0.07 -5.14 -0.67
N LEU A 198 -0.58 -5.25 0.55
CA LEU A 198 -1.10 -4.13 1.34
C LEU A 198 -0.13 -3.73 2.46
N ILE A 199 0.66 -2.68 2.24
CA ILE A 199 1.74 -2.27 3.14
C ILE A 199 1.24 -1.11 4.00
N TYR A 200 1.02 -1.37 5.31
CA TYR A 200 0.39 -0.47 6.30
C TYR A 200 -0.74 0.39 5.70
N PRO A 201 -1.75 -0.28 5.08
CA PRO A 201 -2.73 0.39 4.25
C PRO A 201 -3.68 1.29 5.04
N MET A 202 -4.07 2.43 4.46
CA MET A 202 -5.11 3.34 4.97
C MET A 202 -6.47 2.86 4.46
N LEU A 203 -7.26 2.16 5.29
CA LEU A 203 -8.44 1.39 4.88
C LEU A 203 -9.77 1.94 5.39
N ASP A 204 -9.77 2.62 6.54
CA ASP A 204 -10.99 2.96 7.27
C ASP A 204 -11.08 4.46 7.61
N ASP A 205 -12.08 5.14 7.05
CA ASP A 205 -12.36 6.54 7.33
C ASP A 205 -12.82 6.79 8.78
N ARG A 206 -13.35 5.77 9.49
CA ARG A 206 -13.77 5.86 10.89
C ARG A 206 -12.60 6.09 11.84
N THR A 207 -11.41 5.61 11.51
CA THR A 207 -10.19 5.84 12.31
C THR A 207 -9.96 7.33 12.54
N ALA A 208 -10.27 8.19 11.57
CA ALA A 208 -10.15 9.64 11.71
C ALA A 208 -11.05 10.23 12.84
N GLN A 209 -12.10 9.53 13.22
CA GLN A 209 -13.06 10.01 14.25
C GLN A 209 -12.70 9.52 15.66
N ARG A 210 -11.79 8.55 15.78
CA ARG A 210 -11.33 7.95 17.04
C ARG A 210 -10.41 8.91 17.80
N ARG A 211 -10.94 9.56 18.85
CA ARG A 211 -10.17 10.50 19.67
C ARG A 211 -9.18 9.82 20.63
N ASP A 212 -9.43 8.58 20.97
CA ASP A 212 -8.51 7.73 21.73
C ASP A 212 -7.18 7.50 21.01
N LEU A 213 -7.16 7.65 19.67
CA LEU A 213 -5.95 7.58 18.84
C LEU A 213 -5.21 8.93 18.69
N ASP A 214 -5.66 9.99 19.37
CA ASP A 214 -4.95 11.28 19.41
C ASP A 214 -3.76 11.21 20.39
N THR A 215 -2.74 10.44 20.02
CA THR A 215 -1.53 10.21 20.82
C THR A 215 -0.28 10.66 20.07
N PRO A 216 0.74 11.21 20.75
CA PRO A 216 2.01 11.57 20.13
C PRO A 216 2.82 10.36 19.64
N ARG A 217 2.38 9.13 19.93
CA ARG A 217 3.03 7.88 19.53
C ARG A 217 2.84 7.54 18.05
N HIS A 218 1.79 8.07 17.41
CA HIS A 218 1.57 7.85 15.98
C HIS A 218 2.46 8.80 15.18
N SER A 219 3.72 8.41 15.05
CA SER A 219 4.74 9.13 14.32
C SER A 219 4.50 9.05 12.82
N ILE A 220 4.98 10.05 12.09
CA ILE A 220 4.87 10.21 10.63
C ILE A 220 3.43 10.45 10.20
N TRP A 221 2.49 9.56 10.54
CA TRP A 221 1.07 9.73 10.20
C TRP A 221 0.21 9.74 11.46
N SER A 222 -0.15 10.93 11.91
CA SER A 222 -0.99 11.13 13.10
C SER A 222 -2.48 11.13 12.75
N ASN A 223 -3.33 10.91 13.77
CA ASN A 223 -4.77 11.01 13.57
C ASN A 223 -5.24 12.44 13.21
N ALA A 224 -4.48 13.47 13.58
CA ALA A 224 -4.73 14.84 13.11
C ALA A 224 -4.56 14.95 11.57
N ASN A 225 -3.51 14.33 11.01
CA ASN A 225 -3.31 14.23 9.57
C ASN A 225 -4.48 13.46 8.90
N ASN A 226 -4.90 12.37 9.52
CA ASN A 226 -5.98 11.50 9.05
C ASN A 226 -7.32 12.25 8.99
N ARG A 227 -7.62 13.10 9.99
CA ARG A 227 -8.82 13.98 10.02
C ARG A 227 -8.83 15.03 8.93
N PHE A 228 -7.70 15.41 8.38
CA PHE A 228 -7.65 16.26 7.20
C PHE A 228 -7.77 15.44 5.91
N ALA A 229 -7.04 14.32 5.84
CA ALA A 229 -6.90 13.54 4.62
C ALA A 229 -8.20 12.86 4.18
N TRP A 230 -8.91 12.18 5.09
CA TRP A 230 -10.15 11.50 4.75
C TRP A 230 -11.25 12.44 4.22
N PRO A 231 -11.62 13.54 4.90
CA PRO A 231 -12.59 14.49 4.34
C PRO A 231 -12.13 15.11 3.02
N ALA A 232 -10.84 15.40 2.88
CA ALA A 232 -10.31 15.91 1.61
C ALA A 232 -10.50 14.88 0.48
N TYR A 233 -10.16 13.61 0.74
CA TYR A 233 -10.33 12.51 -0.22
C TYR A 233 -11.79 12.27 -0.55
N LEU A 234 -12.69 12.29 0.44
CA LEU A 234 -14.13 12.05 0.28
C LEU A 234 -14.91 13.27 -0.25
N GLY A 235 -14.23 14.34 -0.71
CA GLY A 235 -14.89 15.52 -1.26
C GLY A 235 -15.67 16.35 -0.24
N GLY A 236 -15.16 16.44 0.99
CA GLY A 236 -15.78 17.13 2.12
C GLY A 236 -16.74 16.27 2.95
N LYS A 237 -17.07 15.07 2.51
CA LYS A 237 -17.84 14.11 3.32
C LYS A 237 -16.99 13.55 4.44
N ARG A 238 -17.63 13.20 5.56
CA ARG A 238 -16.94 12.60 6.72
C ARG A 238 -17.18 11.11 6.87
N ASP A 239 -17.93 10.52 5.96
CA ASP A 239 -18.35 9.13 5.99
C ASP A 239 -18.30 8.55 4.57
N ALA A 240 -17.61 7.44 4.42
CA ALA A 240 -17.50 6.69 3.16
C ALA A 240 -18.62 5.67 2.95
N GLN A 241 -19.53 5.48 3.93
CA GLN A 241 -20.56 4.41 3.90
C GLN A 241 -21.37 4.36 2.61
N ALA A 242 -21.70 5.50 2.05
CA ALA A 242 -22.50 5.59 0.81
C ALA A 242 -21.65 5.70 -0.47
N LEU A 243 -20.33 5.48 -0.37
CA LEU A 243 -19.38 5.60 -1.48
C LEU A 243 -18.68 4.26 -1.72
N PRO A 244 -19.21 3.42 -2.61
CA PRO A 244 -18.58 2.14 -2.95
C PRO A 244 -17.10 2.32 -3.32
N TYR A 245 -16.25 1.44 -2.82
CA TYR A 245 -14.78 1.43 -3.05
C TYR A 245 -14.04 2.68 -2.55
N ALA A 246 -14.62 3.52 -1.69
CA ALA A 246 -13.90 4.67 -1.14
C ALA A 246 -13.02 4.29 0.06
N ALA A 247 -13.46 3.32 0.87
CA ALA A 247 -12.77 2.82 2.04
C ALA A 247 -12.95 1.29 2.13
N ALA A 248 -11.87 0.54 1.95
CA ALA A 248 -11.91 -0.92 1.81
C ALA A 248 -12.51 -1.62 3.04
N ALA A 249 -12.26 -1.11 4.24
CA ALA A 249 -12.82 -1.65 5.47
C ALA A 249 -14.35 -1.52 5.59
N ARG A 250 -14.99 -0.70 4.74
CA ARG A 250 -16.45 -0.56 4.69
C ARG A 250 -17.16 -1.67 3.91
N ARG A 251 -16.43 -2.43 3.09
CA ARG A 251 -17.00 -3.56 2.35
C ARG A 251 -17.38 -4.68 3.32
N ALA A 252 -18.63 -5.15 3.25
CA ALA A 252 -19.14 -6.20 4.12
C ALA A 252 -18.67 -7.60 3.68
N ASP A 253 -18.85 -7.92 2.41
CA ASP A 253 -18.47 -9.21 1.82
C ASP A 253 -17.09 -9.12 1.16
N LEU A 254 -16.12 -9.86 1.71
CA LEU A 254 -14.76 -9.95 1.22
C LEU A 254 -14.47 -11.30 0.53
N SER A 255 -15.49 -12.15 0.35
CA SER A 255 -15.33 -13.45 -0.29
C SER A 255 -14.90 -13.32 -1.75
N GLY A 256 -14.12 -14.29 -2.22
CA GLY A 256 -13.65 -14.36 -3.60
C GLY A 256 -12.58 -13.33 -3.98
N LEU A 257 -12.15 -12.47 -3.07
CA LEU A 257 -11.02 -11.57 -3.31
C LEU A 257 -9.70 -12.36 -3.45
N PRO A 258 -8.72 -11.84 -4.20
CA PRO A 258 -7.45 -12.52 -4.39
C PRO A 258 -6.64 -12.60 -3.10
N PRO A 259 -5.69 -13.57 -3.00
CA PRO A 259 -4.77 -13.69 -1.87
C PRO A 259 -4.15 -12.36 -1.46
N ALA A 260 -3.94 -12.15 -0.15
CA ALA A 260 -3.47 -10.90 0.39
C ALA A 260 -2.23 -11.08 1.28
N TRP A 261 -1.22 -10.23 1.08
CA TRP A 261 -0.24 -9.94 2.10
C TRP A 261 -0.60 -8.60 2.74
N VAL A 262 -0.70 -8.58 4.07
CA VAL A 262 -1.11 -7.41 4.83
C VAL A 262 -0.12 -7.21 5.97
N GLY A 263 0.59 -6.09 5.98
CA GLY A 263 1.59 -5.83 7.02
C GLY A 263 1.47 -4.45 7.62
N VAL A 264 1.76 -4.34 8.94
CA VAL A 264 1.67 -3.09 9.70
C VAL A 264 2.63 -3.07 10.89
N GLY A 265 3.00 -1.90 11.35
CA GLY A 265 3.74 -1.75 12.60
C GLY A 265 2.83 -1.67 13.82
N SER A 266 3.23 -2.23 14.97
CA SER A 266 2.40 -2.21 16.18
C SER A 266 2.27 -0.83 16.85
N CYS A 267 3.04 0.17 16.39
CA CYS A 267 2.93 1.58 16.81
C CYS A 267 2.32 2.46 15.70
N ASP A 268 1.76 1.86 14.65
CA ASP A 268 1.12 2.57 13.54
C ASP A 268 -0.31 3.01 13.92
N LEU A 269 -0.73 4.18 13.42
CA LEU A 269 -2.12 4.65 13.55
C LEU A 269 -3.13 3.64 12.97
N PHE A 270 -2.74 2.95 11.90
CA PHE A 270 -3.62 2.04 11.16
C PHE A 270 -3.65 0.61 11.69
N LEU A 271 -2.98 0.32 12.82
CA LEU A 271 -2.88 -1.03 13.38
C LEU A 271 -4.24 -1.72 13.49
N ASP A 272 -5.21 -1.08 14.16
CA ASP A 272 -6.51 -1.68 14.45
C ASP A 272 -7.30 -1.97 13.16
N GLU A 273 -7.35 -1.01 12.22
CA GLU A 273 -8.09 -1.17 10.95
C GLU A 273 -7.44 -2.21 10.02
N VAL A 274 -6.11 -2.31 10.05
CA VAL A 274 -5.36 -3.28 9.26
C VAL A 274 -5.56 -4.69 9.81
N ARG A 275 -5.52 -4.85 11.13
CA ARG A 275 -5.75 -6.12 11.82
C ARG A 275 -7.19 -6.62 11.59
N ASP A 276 -8.19 -5.75 11.77
CA ASP A 276 -9.60 -6.07 11.50
C ASP A 276 -9.82 -6.50 10.05
N TYR A 277 -9.25 -5.75 9.11
CA TYR A 277 -9.41 -6.05 7.69
C TYR A 277 -8.75 -7.39 7.31
N ALA A 278 -7.55 -7.68 7.81
CA ALA A 278 -6.86 -8.95 7.59
C ALA A 278 -7.64 -10.15 8.18
N ALA A 279 -8.19 -9.99 9.39
CA ALA A 279 -9.04 -11.01 10.03
C ALA A 279 -10.30 -11.29 9.21
N ARG A 280 -11.00 -10.24 8.76
CA ARG A 280 -12.21 -10.37 7.94
C ARG A 280 -11.95 -10.97 6.56
N LEU A 281 -10.79 -10.71 5.94
CA LEU A 281 -10.37 -11.41 4.72
C LEU A 281 -10.22 -12.92 4.98
N ALA A 282 -9.55 -13.30 6.07
CA ALA A 282 -9.36 -14.69 6.43
C ALA A 282 -10.70 -15.39 6.76
N GLU A 283 -11.59 -14.74 7.52
CA GLU A 283 -12.96 -15.23 7.80
C GLU A 283 -13.79 -15.43 6.53
N ALA A 284 -13.58 -14.60 5.50
CA ALA A 284 -14.22 -14.72 4.19
C ALA A 284 -13.58 -15.80 3.30
N GLY A 285 -12.58 -16.55 3.80
CA GLY A 285 -11.92 -17.63 3.06
C GLY A 285 -10.81 -17.17 2.12
N VAL A 286 -10.39 -15.90 2.19
CA VAL A 286 -9.23 -15.40 1.43
C VAL A 286 -7.94 -15.87 2.07
N ALA A 287 -6.96 -16.33 1.27
CA ALA A 287 -5.63 -16.66 1.77
C ALA A 287 -4.90 -15.37 2.19
N VAL A 288 -4.58 -15.23 3.49
CA VAL A 288 -3.95 -14.04 4.06
C VAL A 288 -2.62 -14.38 4.70
N SER A 289 -1.58 -13.63 4.32
CA SER A 289 -0.32 -13.54 5.06
C SER A 289 -0.34 -12.22 5.82
N TYR A 290 -0.45 -12.28 7.15
CA TYR A 290 -0.48 -11.10 8.02
C TYR A 290 0.83 -10.94 8.78
N GLU A 291 1.39 -9.72 8.79
CA GLU A 291 2.63 -9.40 9.49
C GLU A 291 2.47 -8.17 10.37
N GLU A 292 2.67 -8.31 11.67
CA GLU A 292 2.70 -7.21 12.63
C GLU A 292 4.10 -7.03 13.21
N VAL A 293 4.74 -5.90 12.85
CA VAL A 293 6.10 -5.61 13.28
C VAL A 293 6.11 -4.92 14.63
N ALA A 294 6.63 -5.60 15.65
CA ALA A 294 6.72 -5.07 17.00
C ALA A 294 7.53 -3.77 17.06
N GLY A 295 6.95 -2.72 17.64
CA GLY A 295 7.57 -1.39 17.73
C GLY A 295 7.65 -0.63 16.40
N GLY A 296 7.13 -1.18 15.29
CA GLY A 296 7.08 -0.53 14.00
C GLY A 296 6.15 0.69 14.01
N ILE A 297 6.64 1.85 13.56
CA ILE A 297 5.85 3.06 13.32
C ILE A 297 5.37 3.10 11.87
N HIS A 298 4.47 4.02 11.53
CA HIS A 298 4.04 4.20 10.13
C HIS A 298 5.24 4.45 9.21
N ALA A 299 5.31 3.76 8.07
CA ALA A 299 6.39 3.90 7.07
C ALA A 299 7.82 3.64 7.64
N PHE A 300 7.96 2.77 8.64
CA PHE A 300 9.23 2.45 9.29
C PHE A 300 10.28 1.85 8.35
N ASP A 301 9.86 1.37 7.20
CA ASP A 301 10.70 0.77 6.17
C ASP A 301 11.21 1.79 5.11
N MET A 302 10.96 3.10 5.31
CA MET A 302 11.48 4.15 4.41
C MET A 302 13.00 4.33 4.53
N ASP A 303 13.57 4.07 5.71
CA ASP A 303 15.01 4.09 5.94
C ASP A 303 15.51 2.65 6.13
N ALA A 304 16.78 2.41 5.73
CA ALA A 304 17.42 1.10 5.91
C ALA A 304 17.62 0.80 7.40
N ASN A 305 17.00 -0.26 7.87
CA ASN A 305 17.14 -0.80 9.22
C ASN A 305 16.80 -2.31 9.21
N PRO A 306 17.18 -3.09 10.25
CA PRO A 306 16.91 -4.53 10.28
C PRO A 306 15.44 -4.90 10.15
N LEU A 307 14.51 -4.16 10.79
CA LEU A 307 13.08 -4.40 10.71
C LEU A 307 12.56 -4.17 9.28
N ALA A 308 13.00 -3.09 8.62
CA ALA A 308 12.69 -2.80 7.23
C ALA A 308 13.16 -3.91 6.29
N SER A 309 14.36 -4.46 6.54
CA SER A 309 14.90 -5.54 5.71
C SER A 309 14.09 -6.82 5.84
N ALA A 310 13.76 -7.24 7.07
CA ALA A 310 12.94 -8.42 7.32
C ALA A 310 11.53 -8.26 6.74
N PHE A 311 10.88 -7.12 6.99
CA PHE A 311 9.56 -6.80 6.49
C PHE A 311 9.51 -6.79 4.96
N THR A 312 10.53 -6.24 4.32
CA THR A 312 10.65 -6.22 2.85
C THR A 312 10.88 -7.61 2.26
N ALA A 313 11.66 -8.47 2.94
CA ALA A 313 11.90 -9.84 2.50
C ALA A 313 10.59 -10.63 2.40
N LEU A 314 9.72 -10.53 3.41
CA LEU A 314 8.40 -11.18 3.41
C LEU A 314 7.51 -10.69 2.25
N GLN A 315 7.53 -9.39 1.96
CA GLN A 315 6.80 -8.81 0.82
C GLN A 315 7.32 -9.37 -0.52
N VAL A 316 8.65 -9.46 -0.66
CA VAL A 316 9.29 -10.00 -1.86
C VAL A 316 8.93 -11.48 -2.04
N ASP A 317 8.99 -12.28 -0.98
CA ASP A 317 8.71 -13.72 -1.05
C ASP A 317 7.25 -13.98 -1.41
N PHE A 318 6.31 -13.28 -0.78
CA PHE A 318 4.90 -13.35 -1.13
C PHE A 318 4.67 -12.95 -2.60
N THR A 319 5.22 -11.81 -3.02
CA THR A 319 5.02 -11.31 -4.39
C THR A 319 5.62 -12.26 -5.41
N ARG A 320 6.82 -12.81 -5.14
CA ARG A 320 7.52 -13.77 -6.03
C ARG A 320 6.65 -14.98 -6.34
N TYR A 321 5.96 -15.53 -5.34
CA TYR A 321 5.08 -16.69 -5.52
C TYR A 321 3.97 -16.41 -6.54
N HIS A 322 3.48 -15.18 -6.61
CA HIS A 322 2.35 -14.81 -7.47
C HIS A 322 2.74 -14.24 -8.84
N VAL A 323 4.02 -13.84 -9.04
CA VAL A 323 4.51 -13.26 -10.31
C VAL A 323 5.46 -14.18 -11.08
N ALA A 324 5.77 -15.36 -10.53
CA ALA A 324 6.69 -16.32 -11.13
C ALA A 324 6.10 -17.08 -12.33
#